data_20b9ec8109dd50a9742cebaa5672f494
#
_entry.id   20b9ec8109dd50a9742cebaa5672f494
#
_cell.length_a   1.000
_cell.length_b   1.000
_cell.length_c   1.000
_cell.angle_alpha   90.00
_cell.angle_beta   90.00
_cell.angle_gamma   90.00
#
_symmetry.space_group_name_H-M   'P 1'
#
loop_
_entity.id
_entity.type
_entity.pdbx_description
1 polymer ?
#
loop_
_entity_poly.entity_id
_entity_poly.type
_entity_poly.pdbx_seq_one_letter_code
_entity_poly.pdbx_strand_id
1 'polypeptide(L)'
;AMADTYPDLTEKYSIGTSWRERDLWCLEITNEKSKNENKTGIGIFANIHGGERESASSAMYTAWWTLLNSKEDYVKKMLDNYILYVIPVINPDGYEESFVINTRENLRPRDKNGDDTYFSDPYTDIDGDGFIATLYRGTADMQPDPYGDLPEGMKRFGRESKDWDKNGILGDDPRNSGIDMNRTFDYQWNRFDIDTVGTTNIGGETWGGAGDGPATEPEVQAVQNFLKKTPMHALVSLHTYIQAVLYPWCYRDYDPENPIDKDLPFIKETSEKMAAKFSETTGRKYYSKDSHNDYPTSAELIDYAYGKFGIHAYTIEVYCAGTSEQNEGSEYVWGNQLPDPKWVFYDQTQLKAMCEKEGIDFASLTDTKGEPLKENEGLWFCTSSDNQMVNRTPEDQDKVVEGAKDAILTMIESEPYGDGSKVPDYMK
;
A
#
# COMPACT_ATOMS: atom_id res chain seq x y z
N ALA A 1 -16.57 -8.27 -16.33
CA ALA A 1 -16.38 -9.69 -16.58
C ALA A 1 -16.98 -10.57 -15.48
N MET A 2 -16.49 -10.51 -14.19
CA MET A 2 -17.04 -11.38 -13.12
C MET A 2 -18.54 -11.14 -12.91
N ALA A 3 -18.96 -9.88 -12.73
CA ALA A 3 -20.36 -9.53 -12.52
C ALA A 3 -21.25 -9.95 -13.70
N ASP A 4 -20.76 -9.83 -14.93
CA ASP A 4 -21.51 -10.23 -16.12
C ASP A 4 -21.63 -11.76 -16.24
N THR A 5 -20.63 -12.49 -15.70
CA THR A 5 -20.63 -13.96 -15.73
C THR A 5 -21.46 -14.59 -14.62
N TYR A 6 -21.54 -13.94 -13.46
CA TYR A 6 -22.24 -14.42 -12.27
C TYR A 6 -23.31 -13.42 -11.77
N PRO A 7 -24.26 -12.98 -12.62
CA PRO A 7 -25.20 -11.90 -12.28
C PRO A 7 -26.15 -12.25 -11.14
N ASP A 8 -26.37 -13.53 -10.85
CA ASP A 8 -27.20 -14.01 -9.74
C ASP A 8 -26.50 -13.99 -8.37
N LEU A 9 -25.17 -13.76 -8.36
CA LEU A 9 -24.32 -13.80 -7.16
C LEU A 9 -23.57 -12.50 -6.93
N THR A 10 -23.63 -11.55 -7.86
CA THR A 10 -22.76 -10.36 -7.80
C THR A 10 -23.52 -9.08 -8.14
N GLU A 11 -23.20 -8.02 -7.43
CA GLU A 11 -23.46 -6.65 -7.81
C GLU A 11 -22.16 -5.86 -7.88
N LYS A 12 -22.01 -5.02 -8.92
CA LYS A 12 -20.85 -4.13 -9.08
C LYS A 12 -21.29 -2.68 -9.09
N TYR A 13 -20.74 -1.88 -8.19
CA TYR A 13 -21.01 -0.46 -8.10
C TYR A 13 -19.79 0.34 -7.65
N SER A 14 -19.79 1.64 -7.94
CA SER A 14 -18.77 2.56 -7.45
C SER A 14 -19.13 3.04 -6.04
N ILE A 15 -18.15 3.06 -5.14
CA ILE A 15 -18.32 3.65 -3.80
C ILE A 15 -17.88 5.11 -3.73
N GLY A 16 -17.23 5.62 -4.77
CA GLY A 16 -16.71 6.97 -4.92
C GLY A 16 -15.65 7.06 -6.00
N THR A 17 -14.96 8.17 -6.05
CA THR A 17 -13.94 8.44 -7.07
C THR A 17 -12.64 8.94 -6.44
N SER A 18 -11.52 8.72 -7.15
CA SER A 18 -10.21 9.25 -6.83
C SER A 18 -10.07 10.73 -7.25
N TRP A 19 -8.89 11.33 -6.98
CA TRP A 19 -8.52 12.67 -7.44
C TRP A 19 -8.61 12.83 -8.96
N ARG A 20 -8.35 11.77 -9.74
CA ARG A 20 -8.46 11.77 -11.21
C ARG A 20 -9.81 11.21 -11.70
N GLU A 21 -10.83 11.27 -10.86
CA GLU A 21 -12.21 10.86 -11.19
C GLU A 21 -12.30 9.38 -11.64
N ARG A 22 -11.37 8.52 -11.21
CA ARG A 22 -11.47 7.08 -11.40
C ARG A 22 -12.35 6.46 -10.34
N ASP A 23 -13.27 5.58 -10.75
CA ASP A 23 -14.16 4.88 -9.82
C ASP A 23 -13.41 3.94 -8.87
N LEU A 24 -13.79 3.98 -7.61
CA LEU A 24 -13.46 2.94 -6.64
C LEU A 24 -14.54 1.87 -6.70
N TRP A 25 -14.23 0.77 -7.37
CA TRP A 25 -15.20 -0.30 -7.60
C TRP A 25 -15.33 -1.23 -6.41
N CYS A 26 -16.57 -1.50 -6.01
CA CYS A 26 -16.93 -2.62 -5.14
C CYS A 26 -17.59 -3.72 -5.96
N LEU A 27 -17.15 -4.96 -5.75
CA LEU A 27 -17.83 -6.17 -6.19
C LEU A 27 -18.42 -6.84 -4.95
N GLU A 28 -19.72 -6.75 -4.82
CA GLU A 28 -20.49 -7.48 -3.81
C GLU A 28 -20.73 -8.91 -4.29
N ILE A 29 -20.47 -9.90 -3.42
CA ILE A 29 -20.65 -11.32 -3.76
C ILE A 29 -21.46 -11.98 -2.64
N THR A 30 -22.65 -12.49 -2.99
CA THR A 30 -23.53 -13.19 -2.06
C THR A 30 -24.59 -14.00 -2.82
N ASN A 31 -25.27 -14.90 -2.15
CA ASN A 31 -26.44 -15.57 -2.74
C ASN A 31 -27.73 -14.84 -2.33
N GLU A 32 -28.22 -13.94 -3.18
CA GLU A 32 -29.47 -13.20 -2.96
C GLU A 32 -30.71 -14.11 -2.78
N LYS A 33 -30.64 -15.33 -3.28
CA LYS A 33 -31.72 -16.32 -3.16
C LYS A 33 -31.69 -17.09 -1.84
N SER A 34 -30.70 -16.81 -0.97
CA SER A 34 -30.63 -17.39 0.37
C SER A 34 -31.83 -16.99 1.22
N LYS A 35 -32.25 -17.91 2.09
CA LYS A 35 -33.31 -17.63 3.07
C LYS A 35 -32.81 -16.84 4.28
N ASN A 36 -31.50 -16.68 4.43
CA ASN A 36 -30.93 -15.87 5.50
C ASN A 36 -31.00 -14.39 5.09
N GLU A 37 -31.94 -13.66 5.66
CA GLU A 37 -32.13 -12.22 5.45
C GLU A 37 -31.11 -11.38 6.24
N ASN A 38 -30.36 -12.01 7.17
CA ASN A 38 -29.45 -11.34 8.10
C ASN A 38 -28.02 -11.86 7.92
N LYS A 39 -27.44 -11.58 6.75
CA LYS A 39 -26.08 -12.01 6.43
C LYS A 39 -25.03 -11.14 7.11
N THR A 40 -23.90 -11.73 7.40
CA THR A 40 -22.73 -11.03 7.94
C THR A 40 -21.91 -10.40 6.82
N GLY A 41 -21.65 -9.12 6.90
CA GLY A 41 -20.79 -8.41 5.95
C GLY A 41 -19.30 -8.65 6.23
N ILE A 42 -18.54 -8.93 5.18
CA ILE A 42 -17.09 -9.12 5.20
C ILE A 42 -16.45 -8.21 4.16
N GLY A 43 -15.53 -7.36 4.59
CA GLY A 43 -14.75 -6.49 3.72
C GLY A 43 -13.45 -7.15 3.25
N ILE A 44 -13.16 -7.08 1.95
CA ILE A 44 -11.87 -7.48 1.35
C ILE A 44 -11.37 -6.27 0.55
N PHE A 45 -10.56 -5.45 1.20
CA PHE A 45 -10.07 -4.19 0.68
C PHE A 45 -8.61 -4.30 0.33
N ALA A 46 -8.16 -3.68 -0.76
CA ALA A 46 -6.79 -3.81 -1.22
C ALA A 46 -6.27 -2.54 -1.89
N ASN A 47 -4.96 -2.48 -2.04
CA ASN A 47 -4.24 -1.50 -2.82
C ASN A 47 -4.56 -0.04 -2.43
N ILE A 48 -4.52 0.23 -1.13
CA ILE A 48 -4.54 1.60 -0.62
C ILE A 48 -3.22 2.31 -0.94
N HIS A 49 -2.12 1.55 -0.96
CA HIS A 49 -0.84 2.00 -1.50
C HIS A 49 -0.73 1.51 -2.95
N GLY A 50 -0.61 2.46 -3.89
CA GLY A 50 -0.72 2.18 -5.33
C GLY A 50 0.24 1.12 -5.85
N GLY A 51 1.49 1.11 -5.36
CA GLY A 51 2.53 0.17 -5.77
C GLY A 51 2.34 -1.27 -5.30
N GLU A 52 1.44 -1.51 -4.35
CA GLU A 52 1.21 -2.82 -3.74
C GLU A 52 0.27 -3.69 -4.59
N ARG A 53 0.67 -4.00 -5.83
CA ARG A 53 -0.19 -4.65 -6.84
C ARG A 53 -0.57 -6.09 -6.51
N GLU A 54 0.28 -6.80 -5.76
CA GLU A 54 0.01 -8.16 -5.29
C GLU A 54 -1.20 -8.20 -4.36
N SER A 55 -1.46 -7.14 -3.62
CA SER A 55 -2.65 -6.99 -2.77
C SER A 55 -3.93 -6.97 -3.61
N ALA A 56 -3.94 -6.19 -4.69
CA ALA A 56 -5.06 -6.14 -5.65
C ALA A 56 -5.29 -7.50 -6.33
N SER A 57 -4.19 -8.16 -6.73
CA SER A 57 -4.24 -9.50 -7.33
C SER A 57 -4.85 -10.52 -6.38
N SER A 58 -4.48 -10.47 -5.10
CA SER A 58 -4.99 -11.37 -4.06
C SER A 58 -6.48 -11.16 -3.79
N ALA A 59 -6.94 -9.91 -3.74
CA ALA A 59 -8.37 -9.59 -3.61
C ALA A 59 -9.18 -10.10 -4.80
N MET A 60 -8.68 -9.86 -6.02
CA MET A 60 -9.34 -10.31 -7.26
C MET A 60 -9.33 -11.83 -7.40
N TYR A 61 -8.24 -12.49 -7.01
CA TYR A 61 -8.17 -13.95 -7.00
C TYR A 61 -9.18 -14.55 -6.02
N THR A 62 -9.30 -14.01 -4.81
CA THR A 62 -10.28 -14.45 -3.81
C THR A 62 -11.71 -14.33 -4.33
N ALA A 63 -12.05 -13.21 -4.97
CA ALA A 63 -13.34 -13.01 -5.61
C ALA A 63 -13.60 -14.03 -6.74
N TRP A 64 -12.62 -14.19 -7.63
CA TRP A 64 -12.70 -15.13 -8.75
C TRP A 64 -12.86 -16.57 -8.27
N TRP A 65 -12.04 -17.00 -7.31
CA TRP A 65 -12.09 -18.35 -6.74
C TRP A 65 -13.45 -18.63 -6.08
N THR A 66 -13.98 -17.68 -5.33
CA THR A 66 -15.30 -17.78 -4.68
C THR A 66 -16.40 -17.99 -5.71
N LEU A 67 -16.41 -17.21 -6.79
CA LEU A 67 -17.42 -17.33 -7.85
C LEU A 67 -17.29 -18.63 -8.62
N LEU A 68 -16.06 -19.04 -8.96
CA LEU A 68 -15.79 -20.29 -9.69
C LEU A 68 -16.30 -21.51 -8.90
N ASN A 69 -16.11 -21.50 -7.58
CA ASN A 69 -16.48 -22.61 -6.69
C ASN A 69 -17.86 -22.41 -6.02
N SER A 70 -18.67 -21.46 -6.49
CA SER A 70 -19.95 -21.09 -5.87
C SER A 70 -20.98 -22.24 -5.78
N LYS A 71 -20.78 -23.33 -6.50
CA LYS A 71 -21.63 -24.54 -6.47
C LYS A 71 -21.15 -25.58 -5.46
N GLU A 72 -19.93 -25.48 -4.96
CA GLU A 72 -19.40 -26.36 -3.93
C GLU A 72 -20.11 -26.09 -2.60
N ASP A 73 -20.46 -27.14 -1.87
CA ASP A 73 -21.28 -27.06 -0.66
C ASP A 73 -20.73 -26.05 0.37
N TYR A 74 -19.40 -26.00 0.53
CA TYR A 74 -18.72 -25.07 1.41
C TYR A 74 -18.94 -23.61 0.99
N VAL A 75 -18.62 -23.27 -0.26
CA VAL A 75 -18.73 -21.90 -0.79
C VAL A 75 -20.19 -21.46 -0.86
N LYS A 76 -21.08 -22.38 -1.28
CA LYS A 76 -22.52 -22.13 -1.26
C LYS A 76 -23.01 -21.76 0.13
N LYS A 77 -22.63 -22.53 1.15
CA LYS A 77 -22.98 -22.25 2.56
C LYS A 77 -22.41 -20.91 3.01
N MET A 78 -21.18 -20.58 2.61
CA MET A 78 -20.57 -19.28 2.88
C MET A 78 -21.42 -18.16 2.28
N LEU A 79 -21.74 -18.20 0.98
CA LEU A 79 -22.53 -17.18 0.30
C LEU A 79 -24.01 -17.12 0.75
N ASP A 80 -24.53 -18.17 1.35
CA ASP A 80 -25.86 -18.17 1.97
C ASP A 80 -25.88 -17.38 3.29
N ASN A 81 -24.73 -17.14 3.94
CA ASN A 81 -24.64 -16.52 5.26
C ASN A 81 -23.80 -15.26 5.33
N TYR A 82 -22.97 -14.98 4.30
CA TYR A 82 -22.12 -13.81 4.25
C TYR A 82 -22.34 -12.98 2.98
N ILE A 83 -22.02 -11.71 3.09
CA ILE A 83 -21.87 -10.80 1.94
C ILE A 83 -20.41 -10.39 1.90
N LEU A 84 -19.73 -10.70 0.80
CA LEU A 84 -18.36 -10.28 0.59
C LEU A 84 -18.34 -8.98 -0.20
N TYR A 85 -17.76 -7.94 0.38
CA TYR A 85 -17.55 -6.63 -0.25
C TYR A 85 -16.09 -6.53 -0.69
N VAL A 86 -15.82 -6.73 -1.96
CA VAL A 86 -14.47 -6.73 -2.52
C VAL A 86 -14.17 -5.40 -3.18
N ILE A 87 -13.25 -4.63 -2.59
CA ILE A 87 -12.73 -3.38 -3.16
C ILE A 87 -11.26 -3.61 -3.51
N PRO A 88 -10.97 -4.07 -4.74
CA PRO A 88 -9.63 -4.55 -5.08
C PRO A 88 -8.60 -3.43 -5.25
N VAL A 89 -9.04 -2.20 -5.47
CA VAL A 89 -8.15 -1.04 -5.67
C VAL A 89 -8.78 0.18 -5.02
N ILE A 90 -8.27 0.56 -3.84
CA ILE A 90 -8.70 1.79 -3.15
C ILE A 90 -7.99 3.01 -3.77
N ASN A 91 -6.78 2.83 -4.28
CA ASN A 91 -5.96 3.86 -4.91
C ASN A 91 -5.82 3.64 -6.42
N PRO A 92 -6.84 3.88 -7.23
CA PRO A 92 -6.79 3.61 -8.67
C PRO A 92 -5.81 4.51 -9.41
N ASP A 93 -5.53 5.71 -8.90
CA ASP A 93 -4.57 6.62 -9.48
C ASP A 93 -3.13 6.14 -9.25
N GLY A 94 -2.80 5.82 -7.99
CA GLY A 94 -1.50 5.27 -7.65
C GLY A 94 -1.26 3.89 -8.28
N TYR A 95 -2.29 3.07 -8.40
CA TYR A 95 -2.20 1.78 -9.09
C TYR A 95 -1.74 1.94 -10.55
N GLU A 96 -2.37 2.83 -11.30
CA GLU A 96 -1.99 3.11 -12.69
C GLU A 96 -0.57 3.69 -12.80
N GLU A 97 -0.21 4.64 -11.92
CA GLU A 97 1.13 5.23 -11.91
C GLU A 97 2.20 4.20 -11.53
N SER A 98 1.84 3.19 -10.73
CA SER A 98 2.78 2.15 -10.26
C SER A 98 3.38 1.29 -11.36
N PHE A 99 2.84 1.31 -12.57
CA PHE A 99 3.44 0.62 -13.72
C PHE A 99 4.63 1.40 -14.31
N VAL A 100 4.80 2.64 -13.90
CA VAL A 100 5.91 3.50 -14.33
C VAL A 100 6.90 3.70 -13.18
N ILE A 101 6.38 4.01 -11.99
CA ILE A 101 7.19 4.25 -10.79
C ILE A 101 6.46 3.75 -9.55
N ASN A 102 7.22 3.36 -8.52
CA ASN A 102 6.63 3.03 -7.23
C ASN A 102 5.87 4.24 -6.65
N THR A 103 4.61 4.03 -6.35
CA THR A 103 3.71 5.04 -5.81
C THR A 103 2.98 4.46 -4.62
N ARG A 104 3.40 4.86 -3.42
CA ARG A 104 2.68 4.55 -2.19
C ARG A 104 1.45 5.44 -2.06
N GLU A 105 1.60 6.71 -2.40
CA GLU A 105 0.66 7.79 -2.23
C GLU A 105 -0.46 7.75 -3.29
N ASN A 106 -1.53 8.53 -3.06
CA ASN A 106 -2.47 8.86 -4.12
C ASN A 106 -1.91 9.95 -5.07
N LEU A 107 -2.68 10.36 -6.06
CA LEU A 107 -2.26 11.41 -6.98
C LEU A 107 -2.97 12.74 -6.67
N ARG A 108 -3.05 13.11 -5.38
CA ARG A 108 -3.49 14.45 -4.99
C ARG A 108 -2.60 15.49 -5.65
N PRO A 109 -3.18 16.45 -6.39
CA PRO A 109 -2.40 17.53 -6.98
C PRO A 109 -1.70 18.37 -5.91
N ARG A 110 -0.39 18.49 -6.01
CA ARG A 110 0.46 19.32 -5.15
C ARG A 110 1.48 20.03 -6.03
N ASP A 111 1.70 21.29 -5.76
CA ASP A 111 2.79 22.08 -6.31
C ASP A 111 3.96 21.99 -5.29
N LYS A 112 4.96 21.19 -5.61
CA LYS A 112 6.08 20.94 -4.69
C LYS A 112 7.21 21.93 -4.86
N ASN A 113 7.37 22.48 -6.06
CA ASN A 113 8.45 23.41 -6.37
C ASN A 113 8.02 24.89 -6.32
N GLY A 114 6.71 25.16 -6.21
CA GLY A 114 6.16 26.52 -6.02
C GLY A 114 6.04 27.31 -7.34
N ASP A 115 5.87 26.62 -8.47
CA ASP A 115 5.74 27.24 -9.80
C ASP A 115 4.29 27.51 -10.24
N ASP A 116 3.32 27.29 -9.32
CA ASP A 116 1.87 27.38 -9.56
C ASP A 116 1.34 26.34 -10.58
N THR A 117 2.12 25.29 -10.85
CA THR A 117 1.77 24.17 -11.75
C THR A 117 1.86 22.85 -10.98
N TYR A 118 0.92 21.94 -11.17
CA TYR A 118 0.98 20.62 -10.55
C TYR A 118 1.64 19.62 -11.48
N PHE A 119 2.51 18.80 -10.92
CA PHE A 119 3.18 17.72 -11.66
C PHE A 119 4.00 18.25 -12.84
N SER A 120 4.66 19.41 -12.65
CA SER A 120 5.38 20.13 -13.68
C SER A 120 6.65 19.40 -14.13
N ASP A 121 7.25 18.56 -13.26
CA ASP A 121 8.45 17.79 -13.58
C ASP A 121 8.30 16.27 -13.28
N PRO A 122 7.49 15.54 -14.09
CA PRO A 122 7.30 14.11 -13.92
C PRO A 122 8.59 13.32 -14.20
N TYR A 123 8.79 12.28 -13.39
CA TYR A 123 9.92 11.38 -13.54
C TYR A 123 9.97 10.76 -14.94
N THR A 124 11.18 10.65 -15.48
CA THR A 124 11.42 10.09 -16.81
C THR A 124 12.75 9.34 -16.81
N ASP A 125 12.74 8.09 -17.25
CA ASP A 125 13.93 7.28 -17.50
C ASP A 125 14.74 7.94 -18.63
N ILE A 126 15.87 8.57 -18.30
CA ILE A 126 16.73 9.30 -19.26
C ILE A 126 17.96 8.49 -19.66
N ASP A 127 18.36 7.49 -18.88
CA ASP A 127 19.47 6.61 -19.24
C ASP A 127 19.00 5.37 -20.02
N GLY A 128 17.70 5.03 -19.97
CA GLY A 128 17.08 3.98 -20.76
C GLY A 128 17.23 2.59 -20.13
N ASP A 129 17.46 2.49 -18.84
CA ASP A 129 17.60 1.21 -18.13
C ASP A 129 16.27 0.58 -17.73
N GLY A 130 15.15 1.30 -17.89
CA GLY A 130 13.79 0.89 -17.57
C GLY A 130 13.35 1.19 -16.13
N PHE A 131 14.15 1.94 -15.38
CA PHE A 131 13.87 2.34 -14.00
C PHE A 131 14.01 3.86 -13.84
N ILE A 132 13.48 4.38 -12.75
CA ILE A 132 13.67 5.79 -12.37
C ILE A 132 14.67 5.85 -11.22
N ALA A 133 15.84 6.39 -11.48
CA ALA A 133 16.91 6.49 -10.51
C ALA A 133 16.78 7.71 -9.59
N THR A 134 17.20 7.57 -8.34
CA THR A 134 17.58 8.70 -7.50
C THR A 134 19.00 9.11 -7.86
N LEU A 135 19.22 10.42 -8.05
CA LEU A 135 20.47 10.98 -8.51
C LEU A 135 21.28 11.54 -7.34
N TYR A 136 22.55 11.17 -7.30
CA TYR A 136 23.48 11.65 -6.28
C TYR A 136 24.74 12.23 -6.94
N ARG A 137 25.13 13.45 -6.55
CA ARG A 137 26.38 14.05 -6.98
C ARG A 137 27.57 13.45 -6.24
N GLY A 138 28.66 13.19 -6.92
CA GLY A 138 29.88 12.64 -6.34
C GLY A 138 30.97 12.43 -7.38
N THR A 139 32.10 11.87 -6.93
CA THR A 139 33.24 11.51 -7.79
C THR A 139 33.21 10.03 -8.15
N ALA A 140 33.89 9.63 -9.21
CA ALA A 140 33.88 8.25 -9.71
C ALA A 140 34.53 7.23 -8.76
N ASP A 141 35.38 7.67 -7.84
CA ASP A 141 36.05 6.82 -6.85
C ASP A 141 35.19 6.54 -5.60
N MET A 142 34.07 7.24 -5.44
CA MET A 142 33.09 6.91 -4.41
C MET A 142 32.47 5.55 -4.70
N GLN A 143 32.40 4.70 -3.67
CA GLN A 143 31.80 3.36 -3.77
C GLN A 143 30.60 3.30 -2.83
N PRO A 144 29.36 3.58 -3.33
CA PRO A 144 28.18 3.48 -2.49
C PRO A 144 27.97 2.05 -2.00
N ASP A 145 27.72 1.92 -0.70
CA ASP A 145 27.21 0.67 -0.14
C ASP A 145 25.70 0.59 -0.42
N PRO A 146 25.20 -0.49 -1.03
CA PRO A 146 23.77 -0.65 -1.30
C PRO A 146 22.88 -0.49 -0.06
N TYR A 147 23.40 -0.81 1.11
CA TYR A 147 22.65 -0.83 2.38
C TYR A 147 23.24 0.07 3.47
N GLY A 148 24.32 0.76 3.17
CA GLY A 148 25.03 1.59 4.12
C GLY A 148 24.72 3.09 3.97
N ASP A 149 25.40 3.86 4.81
CA ASP A 149 25.40 5.32 4.67
C ASP A 149 26.04 5.73 3.33
N LEU A 150 25.58 6.85 2.80
CA LEU A 150 26.21 7.44 1.61
C LEU A 150 27.67 7.78 1.90
N PRO A 151 28.61 7.53 0.96
CA PRO A 151 29.98 7.96 1.09
C PRO A 151 30.10 9.42 1.49
N GLU A 152 31.12 9.76 2.31
CA GLU A 152 31.37 11.14 2.70
C GLU A 152 31.50 12.06 1.47
N GLY A 153 30.74 13.12 1.46
CA GLY A 153 30.71 14.09 0.35
C GLY A 153 29.72 13.78 -0.77
N MET A 154 29.18 12.58 -0.84
CA MET A 154 28.07 12.27 -1.75
C MET A 154 26.78 12.94 -1.26
N LYS A 155 26.02 13.55 -2.16
CA LYS A 155 24.79 14.26 -1.82
C LYS A 155 23.72 13.98 -2.86
N ARG A 156 22.46 13.93 -2.40
CA ARG A 156 21.32 13.88 -3.32
C ARG A 156 21.35 15.07 -4.27
N PHE A 157 21.14 14.81 -5.54
CA PHE A 157 21.09 15.81 -6.60
C PHE A 157 19.64 16.05 -7.06
N GLY A 158 18.88 15.00 -7.28
CA GLY A 158 17.51 15.04 -7.73
C GLY A 158 16.97 13.65 -7.99
N ARG A 159 16.03 13.54 -8.90
CA ARG A 159 15.52 12.29 -9.42
C ARG A 159 15.41 12.34 -10.93
N GLU A 160 15.48 11.19 -11.56
CA GLU A 160 15.51 11.09 -13.02
C GLU A 160 14.28 11.72 -13.65
N SER A 161 14.51 12.74 -14.48
CA SER A 161 13.52 13.54 -15.19
C SER A 161 14.15 14.24 -16.38
N LYS A 162 13.32 14.84 -17.24
CA LYS A 162 13.74 15.69 -18.34
C LYS A 162 13.77 17.19 -18.03
N ASP A 163 13.68 17.57 -16.76
CA ASP A 163 13.57 18.99 -16.38
C ASP A 163 12.45 19.67 -17.18
N TRP A 164 11.24 19.11 -17.07
CA TRP A 164 10.10 19.50 -17.90
C TRP A 164 9.67 20.96 -17.69
N ASP A 165 9.81 21.47 -16.49
CA ASP A 165 9.54 22.86 -16.12
C ASP A 165 10.73 23.80 -16.36
N LYS A 166 11.90 23.25 -16.68
CA LYS A 166 13.14 23.97 -17.03
C LYS A 166 13.68 24.85 -15.92
N ASN A 167 13.49 24.44 -14.67
CA ASN A 167 14.01 25.12 -13.50
C ASN A 167 15.43 24.67 -13.12
N GLY A 168 15.92 23.58 -13.72
CA GLY A 168 17.26 23.01 -13.51
C GLY A 168 17.34 22.02 -12.35
N ILE A 169 16.25 21.69 -11.68
CA ILE A 169 16.18 20.72 -10.59
C ILE A 169 15.40 19.50 -11.07
N LEU A 170 16.09 18.39 -11.29
CA LEU A 170 15.48 17.19 -11.86
C LEU A 170 14.52 16.51 -10.87
N GLY A 171 13.27 16.31 -11.30
CA GLY A 171 12.26 15.52 -10.61
C GLY A 171 11.77 16.13 -9.31
N ASP A 172 11.64 17.44 -9.22
CA ASP A 172 11.27 18.16 -8.00
C ASP A 172 9.75 18.34 -7.84
N ASP A 173 8.97 18.22 -8.91
CA ASP A 173 7.49 18.19 -8.85
C ASP A 173 6.90 16.99 -9.61
N PRO A 174 7.08 15.76 -9.07
CA PRO A 174 6.63 14.53 -9.69
C PRO A 174 5.14 14.26 -9.46
N ARG A 175 4.59 13.31 -10.21
CA ARG A 175 3.20 12.86 -10.10
C ARG A 175 2.92 12.07 -8.81
N ASN A 176 3.91 11.40 -8.24
CA ASN A 176 3.78 10.61 -7.00
C ASN A 176 4.04 11.47 -5.75
N SER A 177 3.49 12.65 -5.71
CA SER A 177 3.66 13.62 -4.62
C SER A 177 2.43 13.75 -3.71
N GLY A 178 1.54 12.78 -3.73
CA GLY A 178 0.27 12.80 -3.01
C GLY A 178 0.38 12.57 -1.50
N ILE A 179 -0.59 11.86 -0.96
CA ILE A 179 -0.75 11.58 0.47
C ILE A 179 -0.75 10.07 0.69
N ASP A 180 -0.13 9.61 1.78
CA ASP A 180 -0.32 8.27 2.28
C ASP A 180 -1.72 8.14 2.89
N MET A 181 -2.63 7.56 2.13
CA MET A 181 -4.03 7.46 2.53
C MET A 181 -4.24 6.61 3.78
N ASN A 182 -3.34 5.66 4.05
CA ASN A 182 -3.40 4.85 5.27
C ASN A 182 -2.83 5.57 6.51
N ARG A 183 -2.72 6.89 6.44
CA ARG A 183 -2.38 7.80 7.54
C ARG A 183 -3.40 8.94 7.70
N THR A 184 -4.57 8.84 7.00
CA THR A 184 -5.53 9.95 6.93
C THR A 184 -6.95 9.58 7.38
N PHE A 185 -7.19 8.38 7.87
CA PHE A 185 -8.51 8.03 8.40
C PHE A 185 -8.87 8.86 9.64
N ASP A 186 -10.17 9.19 9.79
CA ASP A 186 -10.69 9.99 10.90
C ASP A 186 -10.80 9.18 12.21
N TYR A 187 -9.67 8.60 12.62
CA TYR A 187 -9.51 7.95 13.92
C TYR A 187 -8.05 8.07 14.38
N GLN A 188 -7.84 8.75 15.52
CA GLN A 188 -6.50 8.99 16.08
C GLN A 188 -5.53 9.69 15.10
N TRP A 189 -6.06 10.49 14.19
CA TRP A 189 -5.25 11.18 13.19
C TRP A 189 -4.24 12.11 13.86
N ASN A 190 -3.02 12.10 13.33
CA ASN A 190 -1.94 13.00 13.72
C ASN A 190 -1.63 12.98 15.24
N ARG A 191 -1.53 11.78 15.81
CA ARG A 191 -1.16 11.60 17.21
C ARG A 191 0.32 11.96 17.40
N PHE A 192 0.56 13.06 18.14
CA PHE A 192 1.90 13.52 18.53
C PHE A 192 2.30 13.09 19.94
N ASP A 193 1.37 12.58 20.71
CA ASP A 193 1.56 12.12 22.08
C ASP A 193 2.14 10.71 22.19
N ILE A 194 2.30 10.06 21.05
CA ILE A 194 2.94 8.75 20.91
C ILE A 194 4.06 8.85 19.85
N ASP A 195 5.07 8.00 20.01
CA ASP A 195 6.19 7.93 19.06
C ASP A 195 5.76 7.15 17.81
N THR A 196 4.99 7.83 16.93
CA THR A 196 4.47 7.24 15.70
C THR A 196 5.35 7.55 14.51
N VAL A 197 5.61 6.52 13.70
CA VAL A 197 6.30 6.63 12.41
C VAL A 197 5.27 6.85 11.29
N GLY A 198 5.63 7.63 10.27
CA GLY A 198 4.77 7.82 9.10
C GLY A 198 3.54 8.71 9.32
N THR A 199 3.56 9.55 10.34
CA THR A 199 2.60 10.66 10.49
C THR A 199 3.03 11.86 9.65
N THR A 200 2.24 12.95 9.65
CA THR A 200 2.53 14.18 8.89
C THR A 200 3.93 14.73 9.09
N ASN A 201 4.53 14.48 10.25
CA ASN A 201 5.83 15.04 10.60
C ASN A 201 6.98 14.08 10.42
N ILE A 202 6.69 12.80 10.26
CA ILE A 202 7.70 11.75 10.10
C ILE A 202 7.59 11.21 8.68
N GLY A 203 8.64 11.42 7.90
CA GLY A 203 8.70 10.98 6.51
C GLY A 203 7.73 11.70 5.56
N GLY A 204 7.23 12.88 5.96
CA GLY A 204 6.16 13.59 5.25
C GLY A 204 6.39 13.82 3.75
N GLU A 205 7.62 13.98 3.32
CA GLU A 205 7.95 14.11 1.89
C GLU A 205 8.25 12.78 1.22
N THR A 206 8.84 11.83 1.95
CA THR A 206 9.26 10.55 1.40
C THR A 206 8.12 9.53 1.34
N TRP A 207 7.17 9.65 2.28
CA TRP A 207 6.08 8.67 2.48
C TRP A 207 4.68 9.32 2.33
N GLY A 208 4.60 10.51 1.75
CA GLY A 208 3.35 11.23 1.53
C GLY A 208 2.73 11.85 2.78
N GLY A 209 3.09 11.36 3.98
CA GLY A 209 2.55 11.85 5.25
C GLY A 209 1.03 11.72 5.39
N ALA A 210 0.49 12.25 6.48
CA ALA A 210 -0.93 12.16 6.82
C ALA A 210 -1.79 13.33 6.29
N GLY A 211 -1.26 14.14 5.37
CA GLY A 211 -2.00 15.26 4.77
C GLY A 211 -2.31 16.40 5.73
N ASP A 212 -3.26 17.25 5.34
CA ASP A 212 -3.60 18.49 6.03
C ASP A 212 -4.73 18.32 7.06
N GLY A 213 -5.32 17.13 7.12
CA GLY A 213 -6.43 16.82 8.03
C GLY A 213 -6.94 15.39 7.85
N PRO A 214 -7.77 14.92 8.80
CA PRO A 214 -8.37 13.61 8.69
C PRO A 214 -9.35 13.55 7.51
N ALA A 215 -9.32 12.46 6.76
CA ALA A 215 -10.23 12.19 5.65
C ALA A 215 -10.30 13.33 4.60
N THR A 216 -9.16 13.95 4.29
CA THR A 216 -9.09 14.97 3.23
C THR A 216 -9.15 14.38 1.83
N GLU A 217 -8.76 13.11 1.69
CA GLU A 217 -8.64 12.43 0.41
C GLU A 217 -9.98 11.85 -0.04
N PRO A 218 -10.40 12.04 -1.30
CA PRO A 218 -11.70 11.55 -1.78
C PRO A 218 -11.82 10.02 -1.69
N GLU A 219 -10.75 9.30 -1.90
CA GLU A 219 -10.70 7.85 -1.77
C GLU A 219 -10.96 7.40 -0.32
N VAL A 220 -10.35 8.08 0.65
CA VAL A 220 -10.57 7.81 2.09
C VAL A 220 -12.00 8.15 2.48
N GLN A 221 -12.52 9.28 2.00
CA GLN A 221 -13.93 9.65 2.22
C GLN A 221 -14.88 8.59 1.65
N ALA A 222 -14.60 8.06 0.45
CA ALA A 222 -15.38 7.01 -0.18
C ALA A 222 -15.42 5.75 0.70
N VAL A 223 -14.26 5.27 1.17
CA VAL A 223 -14.16 4.11 2.06
C VAL A 223 -14.86 4.36 3.39
N GLN A 224 -14.64 5.52 4.04
CA GLN A 224 -15.31 5.87 5.29
C GLN A 224 -16.83 5.95 5.14
N ASN A 225 -17.33 6.54 4.04
CA ASN A 225 -18.75 6.64 3.76
C ASN A 225 -19.36 5.27 3.47
N PHE A 226 -18.60 4.40 2.82
CA PHE A 226 -19.01 3.01 2.60
C PHE A 226 -19.14 2.25 3.93
N LEU A 227 -18.13 2.29 4.80
CA LEU A 227 -18.15 1.64 6.12
C LEU A 227 -19.27 2.17 7.02
N LYS A 228 -19.59 3.47 6.96
CA LYS A 228 -20.71 4.07 7.71
C LYS A 228 -22.09 3.55 7.30
N LYS A 229 -22.24 3.06 6.08
CA LYS A 229 -23.53 2.66 5.49
C LYS A 229 -23.69 1.16 5.34
N THR A 230 -22.60 0.42 5.40
CA THR A 230 -22.55 -1.00 5.07
C THR A 230 -22.25 -1.79 6.34
N PRO A 231 -23.20 -2.62 6.83
CA PRO A 231 -22.97 -3.47 8.00
C PRO A 231 -21.84 -4.45 7.73
N MET A 232 -20.79 -4.39 8.53
CA MET A 232 -19.68 -5.33 8.49
C MET A 232 -19.33 -5.85 9.88
N HIS A 233 -18.87 -7.10 9.94
CA HIS A 233 -18.34 -7.70 11.16
C HIS A 233 -16.83 -7.80 11.13
N ALA A 234 -16.27 -8.11 9.95
CA ALA A 234 -14.83 -8.19 9.76
C ALA A 234 -14.39 -7.60 8.43
N LEU A 235 -13.15 -7.16 8.37
CA LEU A 235 -12.50 -6.76 7.14
C LEU A 235 -11.02 -7.10 7.14
N VAL A 236 -10.48 -7.31 5.94
CA VAL A 236 -9.04 -7.32 5.69
C VAL A 236 -8.65 -6.15 4.80
N SER A 237 -7.53 -5.50 5.13
CA SER A 237 -6.80 -4.57 4.28
C SER A 237 -5.58 -5.30 3.73
N LEU A 238 -5.53 -5.52 2.43
CA LEU A 238 -4.44 -6.25 1.79
C LEU A 238 -3.35 -5.28 1.38
N HIS A 239 -2.16 -5.56 1.83
CA HIS A 239 -0.91 -4.82 1.62
C HIS A 239 0.18 -5.75 1.10
N THR A 240 1.37 -5.21 0.91
CA THR A 240 2.58 -6.00 0.62
C THR A 240 3.81 -5.32 1.22
N TYR A 241 4.94 -5.99 1.15
CA TYR A 241 6.32 -5.69 1.58
C TYR A 241 6.81 -6.47 2.79
N ILE A 242 5.94 -7.08 3.58
CA ILE A 242 6.34 -8.07 4.60
C ILE A 242 5.51 -9.36 4.47
N GLN A 243 5.69 -10.30 5.37
CA GLN A 243 4.93 -11.55 5.43
C GLN A 243 4.26 -11.64 6.80
N ALA A 244 3.12 -10.95 6.93
CA ALA A 244 2.46 -10.81 8.21
C ALA A 244 0.94 -10.73 8.12
N VAL A 245 0.28 -11.06 9.22
CA VAL A 245 -1.09 -10.67 9.52
C VAL A 245 -1.06 -9.76 10.74
N LEU A 246 -1.34 -8.48 10.50
CA LEU A 246 -1.35 -7.46 11.53
C LEU A 246 -2.79 -7.19 11.98
N TYR A 247 -2.96 -6.75 13.25
CA TYR A 247 -4.25 -6.42 13.82
C TYR A 247 -4.15 -5.16 14.69
N PRO A 248 -5.26 -4.47 15.02
CA PRO A 248 -5.25 -3.28 15.88
C PRO A 248 -4.64 -3.57 17.25
N TRP A 249 -4.00 -2.58 17.85
CA TRP A 249 -3.98 -1.18 17.40
C TRP A 249 -2.68 -0.86 16.66
N CYS A 250 -2.75 0.17 15.83
CA CYS A 250 -1.55 0.72 15.19
C CYS A 250 -0.90 1.81 16.06
N TYR A 251 -1.70 2.51 16.88
CA TYR A 251 -1.26 3.71 17.61
C TYR A 251 -0.94 3.45 19.09
N ARG A 252 -1.24 2.28 19.65
CA ARG A 252 -0.97 1.93 21.05
C ARG A 252 -1.01 0.43 21.30
N ASP A 253 -0.49 0.01 22.42
CA ASP A 253 -0.62 -1.35 22.92
C ASP A 253 -2.06 -1.72 23.34
N TYR A 254 -2.32 -3.01 23.41
CA TYR A 254 -3.52 -3.58 24.01
C TYR A 254 -3.65 -3.21 25.51
N ASP A 255 -4.83 -2.78 25.92
CA ASP A 255 -5.16 -2.50 27.31
C ASP A 255 -6.39 -3.33 27.73
N PRO A 256 -6.21 -4.38 28.57
CA PRO A 256 -7.30 -5.25 29.00
C PRO A 256 -8.38 -4.55 29.84
N GLU A 257 -8.06 -3.38 30.41
CA GLU A 257 -9.01 -2.59 31.19
C GLU A 257 -9.83 -1.63 30.31
N ASN A 258 -9.46 -1.47 29.04
CA ASN A 258 -10.18 -0.62 28.11
C ASN A 258 -11.35 -1.38 27.46
N PRO A 259 -12.61 -0.94 27.65
CA PRO A 259 -13.78 -1.63 27.10
C PRO A 259 -13.79 -1.74 25.57
N ILE A 260 -13.07 -0.84 24.86
CA ILE A 260 -12.95 -0.87 23.40
C ILE A 260 -12.13 -2.10 22.96
N ASP A 261 -11.20 -2.56 23.80
CA ASP A 261 -10.27 -3.64 23.48
C ASP A 261 -10.84 -5.05 23.71
N LYS A 262 -12.10 -5.15 24.08
CA LYS A 262 -12.77 -6.42 24.50
C LYS A 262 -12.66 -7.55 23.47
N ASP A 263 -12.62 -7.21 22.17
CA ASP A 263 -12.59 -8.17 21.07
C ASP A 263 -11.16 -8.46 20.57
N LEU A 264 -10.14 -7.70 21.03
CA LEU A 264 -8.75 -7.88 20.60
C LEU A 264 -8.18 -9.29 20.89
N PRO A 265 -8.49 -9.96 21.99
CA PRO A 265 -8.06 -11.35 22.18
C PRO A 265 -8.57 -12.30 21.10
N PHE A 266 -9.83 -12.14 20.66
CA PHE A 266 -10.41 -12.90 19.54
C PHE A 266 -9.74 -12.54 18.21
N ILE A 267 -9.55 -11.25 17.94
CA ILE A 267 -8.89 -10.74 16.74
C ILE A 267 -7.46 -11.30 16.65
N LYS A 268 -6.71 -11.26 17.75
CA LYS A 268 -5.38 -11.85 17.83
C LYS A 268 -5.39 -13.35 17.50
N GLU A 269 -6.24 -14.14 18.16
CA GLU A 269 -6.33 -15.58 17.89
C GLU A 269 -6.67 -15.87 16.44
N THR A 270 -7.57 -15.08 15.85
CA THR A 270 -7.94 -15.20 14.43
C THR A 270 -6.76 -14.87 13.54
N SER A 271 -6.02 -13.77 13.80
CA SER A 271 -4.84 -13.40 13.02
C SER A 271 -3.73 -14.46 13.08
N GLU A 272 -3.54 -15.11 14.22
CA GLU A 272 -2.61 -16.24 14.37
C GLU A 272 -3.00 -17.44 13.49
N LYS A 273 -4.29 -17.76 13.41
CA LYS A 273 -4.81 -18.82 12.52
C LYS A 273 -4.64 -18.45 11.06
N MET A 274 -4.91 -17.19 10.68
CA MET A 274 -4.71 -16.68 9.33
C MET A 274 -3.25 -16.77 8.90
N ALA A 275 -2.32 -16.33 9.73
CA ALA A 275 -0.88 -16.39 9.48
C ALA A 275 -0.37 -17.83 9.35
N ALA A 276 -0.85 -18.72 10.22
CA ALA A 276 -0.51 -20.15 10.15
C ALA A 276 -1.01 -20.79 8.85
N LYS A 277 -2.24 -20.47 8.43
CA LYS A 277 -2.83 -20.98 7.20
C LYS A 277 -2.13 -20.45 5.95
N PHE A 278 -1.79 -19.16 5.95
CA PHE A 278 -1.02 -18.56 4.88
C PHE A 278 0.37 -19.22 4.75
N SER A 279 1.03 -19.46 5.89
CA SER A 279 2.32 -20.15 5.93
C SER A 279 2.24 -21.57 5.39
N GLU A 280 1.20 -22.32 5.77
CA GLU A 280 0.95 -23.70 5.27
C GLU A 280 0.80 -23.72 3.75
N THR A 281 -0.01 -22.81 3.20
CA THR A 281 -0.32 -22.80 1.77
C THR A 281 0.89 -22.39 0.92
N THR A 282 1.62 -21.37 1.35
CA THR A 282 2.73 -20.82 0.57
C THR A 282 4.06 -21.55 0.78
N GLY A 283 4.22 -22.20 1.93
CA GLY A 283 5.53 -22.69 2.40
C GLY A 283 6.47 -21.58 2.87
N ARG A 284 6.00 -20.32 2.94
CA ARG A 284 6.69 -19.16 3.49
C ARG A 284 6.23 -18.93 4.93
N LYS A 285 7.06 -18.32 5.76
CA LYS A 285 6.70 -18.02 7.13
C LYS A 285 5.98 -16.67 7.22
N TYR A 286 4.73 -16.70 7.64
CA TYR A 286 3.95 -15.52 8.01
C TYR A 286 3.80 -15.48 9.53
N TYR A 287 3.91 -14.30 10.12
CA TYR A 287 3.69 -14.11 11.54
C TYR A 287 2.45 -13.26 11.81
N SER A 288 1.91 -13.38 13.00
CA SER A 288 0.83 -12.54 13.52
C SER A 288 1.39 -11.59 14.56
N LYS A 289 1.00 -10.31 14.49
CA LYS A 289 1.49 -9.26 15.38
C LYS A 289 0.47 -8.13 15.48
N ASP A 290 0.35 -7.48 16.64
CA ASP A 290 -0.33 -6.18 16.65
C ASP A 290 0.50 -5.16 15.87
N SER A 291 -0.20 -4.27 15.17
CA SER A 291 0.46 -3.35 14.24
C SER A 291 1.36 -2.34 14.96
N HIS A 292 1.00 -1.94 16.20
CA HIS A 292 1.82 -1.03 17.00
C HIS A 292 3.23 -1.59 17.28
N ASN A 293 3.31 -2.89 17.55
CA ASN A 293 4.59 -3.56 17.79
C ASN A 293 5.37 -3.91 16.51
N ASP A 294 4.78 -3.71 15.34
CA ASP A 294 5.52 -3.69 14.08
C ASP A 294 6.25 -2.34 13.96
N TYR A 295 5.53 -1.27 13.83
CA TYR A 295 5.97 0.10 14.08
C TYR A 295 4.76 0.99 14.38
N PRO A 296 4.86 1.93 15.34
CA PRO A 296 3.72 2.75 15.72
C PRO A 296 3.29 3.69 14.59
N THR A 297 2.01 3.68 14.27
CA THR A 297 1.39 4.58 13.30
C THR A 297 0.07 5.15 13.83
N SER A 298 -0.57 6.02 13.09
CA SER A 298 -1.90 6.51 13.44
C SER A 298 -2.78 6.71 12.20
N ALA A 299 -4.09 6.74 12.41
CA ALA A 299 -5.09 6.97 11.37
C ALA A 299 -5.08 5.95 10.22
N GLU A 300 -4.84 4.68 10.55
CA GLU A 300 -4.94 3.57 9.62
C GLU A 300 -6.38 3.07 9.45
N LEU A 301 -6.64 2.41 8.32
CA LEU A 301 -7.94 1.82 8.01
C LEU A 301 -8.41 0.84 9.09
N ILE A 302 -7.52 -0.05 9.57
CA ILE A 302 -7.90 -1.07 10.54
C ILE A 302 -8.25 -0.47 11.91
N ASP A 303 -7.53 0.57 12.34
CA ASP A 303 -7.85 1.30 13.56
C ASP A 303 -9.18 2.08 13.44
N TYR A 304 -9.43 2.68 12.27
CA TYR A 304 -10.69 3.36 11.99
C TYR A 304 -11.87 2.39 12.02
N ALA A 305 -11.75 1.25 11.35
CA ALA A 305 -12.81 0.24 11.26
C ALA A 305 -13.12 -0.36 12.64
N TYR A 306 -12.11 -0.75 13.39
CA TYR A 306 -12.30 -1.31 14.73
C TYR A 306 -12.72 -0.24 15.74
N GLY A 307 -12.03 0.88 15.80
CA GLY A 307 -12.26 1.93 16.79
C GLY A 307 -13.58 2.67 16.64
N LYS A 308 -14.06 2.90 15.42
CA LYS A 308 -15.35 3.58 15.18
C LYS A 308 -16.54 2.63 15.18
N PHE A 309 -16.36 1.39 14.71
CA PHE A 309 -17.48 0.51 14.40
C PHE A 309 -17.42 -0.86 15.09
N GLY A 310 -16.31 -1.20 15.75
CA GLY A 310 -16.11 -2.53 16.34
C GLY A 310 -15.97 -3.63 15.28
N ILE A 311 -15.61 -3.27 14.03
CA ILE A 311 -15.36 -4.23 12.96
C ILE A 311 -14.03 -4.94 13.27
N HIS A 312 -14.01 -6.27 13.30
CA HIS A 312 -12.77 -7.03 13.43
C HIS A 312 -11.90 -6.80 12.19
N ALA A 313 -10.82 -6.08 12.36
CA ALA A 313 -10.02 -5.59 11.24
C ALA A 313 -8.61 -6.17 11.25
N TYR A 314 -8.10 -6.50 10.06
CA TYR A 314 -6.80 -7.11 9.86
C TYR A 314 -6.09 -6.44 8.69
N THR A 315 -4.76 -6.29 8.78
CA THR A 315 -3.91 -6.05 7.61
C THR A 315 -3.22 -7.36 7.25
N ILE A 316 -3.33 -7.78 6.00
CA ILE A 316 -2.55 -8.90 5.47
C ILE A 316 -1.48 -8.32 4.54
N GLU A 317 -0.24 -8.46 4.94
CA GLU A 317 0.93 -8.21 4.13
C GLU A 317 1.24 -9.47 3.32
N VAL A 318 0.83 -9.48 2.05
CA VAL A 318 0.75 -10.72 1.28
C VAL A 318 2.07 -11.22 0.75
N TYR A 319 3.07 -10.33 0.56
CA TYR A 319 4.32 -10.72 -0.07
C TYR A 319 5.50 -9.83 0.34
N CYS A 320 6.66 -10.48 0.43
CA CYS A 320 7.97 -9.82 0.44
C CYS A 320 8.91 -10.54 -0.51
N ALA A 321 9.78 -9.81 -1.19
CA ALA A 321 10.71 -10.36 -2.16
C ALA A 321 11.83 -11.24 -1.57
N GLY A 322 11.98 -11.28 -0.25
CA GLY A 322 12.98 -12.07 0.44
C GLY A 322 12.64 -13.55 0.61
N THR A 323 13.56 -14.32 1.15
CA THR A 323 13.34 -15.70 1.55
C THR A 323 12.69 -15.79 2.92
N SER A 324 11.96 -16.88 3.19
CA SER A 324 11.31 -17.12 4.49
C SER A 324 12.31 -17.18 5.66
N GLU A 325 13.56 -17.52 5.41
CA GLU A 325 14.62 -17.57 6.42
C GLU A 325 15.02 -16.17 6.91
N GLN A 326 14.84 -15.14 6.07
CA GLN A 326 15.14 -13.75 6.41
C GLN A 326 14.05 -13.09 7.28
N ASN A 327 12.88 -13.73 7.38
CA ASN A 327 11.75 -13.27 8.19
C ASN A 327 11.65 -13.98 9.55
N GLU A 328 12.71 -14.68 9.98
CA GLU A 328 12.75 -15.32 11.28
C GLU A 328 13.07 -14.32 12.39
N GLY A 329 12.04 -13.94 13.12
CA GLY A 329 12.16 -13.12 14.31
C GLY A 329 11.39 -11.79 14.21
N SER A 330 11.26 -11.12 15.34
CA SER A 330 10.58 -9.83 15.47
C SER A 330 11.41 -8.65 14.96
N GLU A 331 12.63 -8.89 14.53
CA GLU A 331 13.50 -7.88 13.94
C GLU A 331 13.34 -7.92 12.42
N TYR A 332 12.51 -7.02 11.95
CA TYR A 332 12.32 -6.70 10.57
C TYR A 332 13.58 -6.00 10.04
N VAL A 333 14.30 -6.65 9.15
CA VAL A 333 15.46 -6.03 8.50
C VAL A 333 15.05 -5.55 7.12
N TRP A 334 14.55 -4.33 7.03
CA TRP A 334 14.43 -3.62 5.78
C TRP A 334 15.79 -3.66 5.06
N GLY A 335 15.84 -4.09 3.85
CA GLY A 335 17.07 -4.08 3.06
C GLY A 335 17.66 -5.45 2.73
N ASN A 336 17.58 -6.44 3.61
CA ASN A 336 18.09 -7.78 3.28
C ASN A 336 17.19 -8.58 2.36
N GLN A 337 16.01 -8.07 2.05
CA GLN A 337 14.97 -8.76 1.28
C GLN A 337 14.76 -8.14 -0.10
N LEU A 338 15.35 -6.99 -0.34
CA LEU A 338 15.21 -6.26 -1.59
C LEU A 338 16.40 -6.57 -2.50
N PRO A 339 16.20 -6.58 -3.83
CA PRO A 339 17.34 -6.63 -4.74
C PRO A 339 18.30 -5.49 -4.45
N ASP A 340 19.59 -5.75 -4.55
CA ASP A 340 20.61 -4.73 -4.38
C ASP A 340 20.32 -3.54 -5.29
N PRO A 341 20.32 -2.30 -4.79
CA PRO A 341 20.26 -1.12 -5.63
C PRO A 341 21.37 -1.15 -6.66
N LYS A 342 21.04 -0.84 -7.88
CA LYS A 342 22.06 -0.63 -8.90
C LYS A 342 22.58 0.79 -8.78
N TRP A 343 23.89 0.94 -8.75
CA TRP A 343 24.58 2.20 -8.77
C TRP A 343 25.38 2.33 -10.06
N VAL A 344 25.06 3.29 -10.88
CA VAL A 344 25.75 3.58 -12.14
C VAL A 344 26.29 5.01 -12.10
N PHE A 345 27.57 5.16 -12.36
CA PHE A 345 28.21 6.47 -12.41
C PHE A 345 28.27 6.98 -13.84
N TYR A 346 27.85 8.21 -14.04
CA TYR A 346 27.98 8.96 -15.27
C TYR A 346 28.85 10.20 -15.05
N ASP A 347 29.97 10.32 -15.78
CA ASP A 347 30.78 11.53 -15.77
C ASP A 347 30.09 12.69 -16.54
N GLN A 348 30.62 13.90 -16.42
CA GLN A 348 30.00 15.07 -17.08
C GLN A 348 29.97 14.97 -18.60
N THR A 349 30.86 14.20 -19.22
CA THR A 349 30.84 14.02 -20.71
C THR A 349 29.65 13.15 -21.10
N GLN A 350 29.44 12.06 -20.36
CA GLN A 350 28.30 11.16 -20.54
C GLN A 350 26.97 11.86 -20.22
N LEU A 351 26.94 12.61 -19.11
CA LEU A 351 25.73 13.37 -18.71
C LEU A 351 25.37 14.44 -19.75
N LYS A 352 26.35 15.19 -20.33
CA LYS A 352 26.09 16.15 -21.38
C LYS A 352 25.49 15.50 -22.62
N ALA A 353 26.04 14.37 -23.04
CA ALA A 353 25.51 13.62 -24.18
C ALA A 353 24.08 13.10 -23.94
N MET A 354 23.81 12.64 -22.72
CA MET A 354 22.47 12.18 -22.28
C MET A 354 21.48 13.38 -22.28
N CYS A 355 21.86 14.47 -21.63
CA CYS A 355 21.04 15.69 -21.59
C CYS A 355 20.74 16.24 -23.01
N GLU A 356 21.74 16.26 -23.89
CA GLU A 356 21.57 16.69 -25.29
C GLU A 356 20.55 15.80 -26.02
N LYS A 357 20.64 14.48 -25.85
CA LYS A 357 19.69 13.52 -26.43
C LYS A 357 18.26 13.75 -25.95
N GLU A 358 18.09 14.03 -24.68
CA GLU A 358 16.79 14.17 -24.04
C GLU A 358 16.24 15.61 -24.02
N GLY A 359 17.02 16.57 -24.53
CA GLY A 359 16.65 17.99 -24.63
C GLY A 359 16.76 18.78 -23.34
N ILE A 360 17.59 18.29 -22.40
CA ILE A 360 17.85 18.90 -21.08
C ILE A 360 19.01 19.91 -21.22
N ASP A 361 18.89 21.09 -20.65
CA ASP A 361 20.02 22.04 -20.56
C ASP A 361 20.97 21.65 -19.42
N PHE A 362 22.02 20.90 -19.71
CA PHE A 362 23.01 20.49 -18.72
C PHE A 362 23.59 21.66 -17.92
N ALA A 363 23.71 22.84 -18.51
CA ALA A 363 24.33 23.99 -17.86
C ALA A 363 23.46 24.63 -16.79
N SER A 364 22.14 24.39 -16.83
CA SER A 364 21.18 24.86 -15.83
C SER A 364 21.08 23.93 -14.64
N LEU A 365 21.53 22.66 -14.75
CA LEU A 365 21.29 21.64 -13.73
C LEU A 365 21.96 21.96 -12.39
N THR A 366 21.15 21.91 -11.35
CA THR A 366 21.56 22.09 -9.95
C THR A 366 20.94 21.02 -9.06
N ASP A 367 21.49 20.85 -7.87
CA ASP A 367 20.84 20.06 -6.84
C ASP A 367 19.64 20.82 -6.22
N THR A 368 18.90 20.18 -5.33
CA THR A 368 17.73 20.77 -4.64
C THR A 368 18.05 21.99 -3.78
N LYS A 369 19.33 22.38 -3.68
CA LYS A 369 19.80 23.58 -2.98
C LYS A 369 20.33 24.64 -3.94
N GLY A 370 20.21 24.42 -5.24
CA GLY A 370 20.69 25.32 -6.28
C GLY A 370 22.22 25.24 -6.51
N GLU A 371 22.90 24.16 -6.08
CA GLU A 371 24.34 23.99 -6.30
C GLU A 371 24.62 23.19 -7.57
N PRO A 372 25.37 23.72 -8.57
CA PRO A 372 25.72 22.98 -9.77
C PRO A 372 26.77 21.88 -9.48
N LEU A 373 26.94 20.96 -10.42
CA LEU A 373 28.04 19.99 -10.38
C LEU A 373 29.41 20.67 -10.43
N LYS A 374 30.33 20.25 -9.57
CA LYS A 374 31.72 20.69 -9.59
C LYS A 374 32.51 20.01 -10.72
N GLU A 375 33.62 20.58 -11.13
CA GLU A 375 34.41 20.09 -12.26
C GLU A 375 34.79 18.62 -12.23
N ASN A 376 35.04 18.07 -11.03
CA ASN A 376 35.42 16.66 -10.81
C ASN A 376 34.25 15.76 -10.41
N GLU A 377 33.03 16.27 -10.34
CA GLU A 377 31.83 15.50 -9.98
C GLU A 377 31.10 14.99 -11.23
N GLY A 378 30.38 13.92 -11.06
CA GLY A 378 29.36 13.38 -11.94
C GLY A 378 28.12 13.01 -11.15
N LEU A 379 27.23 12.25 -11.76
CA LEU A 379 26.04 11.71 -11.09
C LEU A 379 26.11 10.19 -10.96
N TRP A 380 25.84 9.74 -9.78
CA TRP A 380 25.49 8.36 -9.47
C TRP A 380 23.99 8.18 -9.60
N PHE A 381 23.56 7.30 -10.49
CA PHE A 381 22.19 6.88 -10.64
C PHE A 381 21.98 5.66 -9.76
N CYS A 382 21.09 5.79 -8.79
CA CYS A 382 20.71 4.71 -7.89
C CYS A 382 19.28 4.28 -8.21
N THR A 383 19.12 3.09 -8.78
CA THR A 383 17.82 2.46 -8.87
C THR A 383 17.50 1.85 -7.52
N SER A 384 16.61 2.47 -6.76
CA SER A 384 16.24 1.97 -5.46
C SER A 384 15.58 0.59 -5.55
N SER A 385 15.76 -0.20 -4.52
CA SER A 385 15.06 -1.46 -4.34
C SER A 385 13.54 -1.32 -4.45
N ASP A 386 12.98 -0.20 -4.00
CA ASP A 386 11.55 0.10 -4.11
C ASP A 386 11.06 0.11 -5.57
N ASN A 387 11.80 0.74 -6.49
CA ASN A 387 11.47 0.71 -7.91
C ASN A 387 11.54 -0.69 -8.51
N GLN A 388 12.45 -1.54 -8.01
CA GLN A 388 12.57 -2.91 -8.47
C GLN A 388 11.45 -3.80 -7.92
N MET A 389 10.93 -3.50 -6.73
CA MET A 389 9.81 -4.26 -6.14
C MET A 389 8.50 -4.05 -6.89
N VAL A 390 8.21 -2.83 -7.30
CA VAL A 390 6.97 -2.47 -8.01
C VAL A 390 6.81 -3.19 -9.34
N ASN A 391 7.92 -3.48 -10.00
CA ASN A 391 7.93 -4.17 -11.29
C ASN A 391 8.16 -5.69 -11.14
N ARG A 392 8.20 -6.20 -9.92
CA ARG A 392 8.51 -7.59 -9.64
C ARG A 392 7.27 -8.37 -9.25
N THR A 393 6.84 -9.24 -10.14
CA THR A 393 5.85 -10.25 -9.79
C THR A 393 6.56 -11.40 -9.07
N PRO A 394 6.03 -11.90 -7.96
CA PRO A 394 6.58 -13.08 -7.29
C PRO A 394 6.70 -14.27 -8.26
N GLU A 395 7.80 -15.02 -8.22
CA GLU A 395 7.96 -16.24 -9.00
C GLU A 395 6.89 -17.29 -8.65
N ASP A 396 6.40 -17.24 -7.41
CA ASP A 396 5.37 -18.11 -6.86
C ASP A 396 4.03 -17.36 -6.64
N GLN A 397 3.69 -16.42 -7.53
CA GLN A 397 2.46 -15.61 -7.49
C GLN A 397 1.21 -16.45 -7.22
N ASP A 398 1.09 -17.60 -7.87
CA ASP A 398 -0.06 -18.49 -7.69
C ASP A 398 -0.21 -18.95 -6.23
N LYS A 399 0.91 -19.24 -5.55
CA LYS A 399 0.91 -19.62 -4.13
C LYS A 399 0.58 -18.45 -3.22
N VAL A 400 1.07 -17.26 -3.56
CA VAL A 400 0.83 -16.04 -2.77
C VAL A 400 -0.65 -15.69 -2.77
N VAL A 401 -1.30 -15.62 -3.94
CA VAL A 401 -2.73 -15.31 -4.02
C VAL A 401 -3.61 -16.44 -3.44
N GLU A 402 -3.17 -17.70 -3.56
CA GLU A 402 -3.82 -18.85 -2.92
C GLU A 402 -3.74 -18.75 -1.39
N GLY A 403 -2.56 -18.42 -0.84
CA GLY A 403 -2.35 -18.23 0.59
C GLY A 403 -3.15 -17.07 1.16
N ALA A 404 -3.22 -15.94 0.45
CA ALA A 404 -4.04 -14.81 0.83
C ALA A 404 -5.54 -15.19 0.88
N LYS A 405 -6.03 -15.88 -0.15
CA LYS A 405 -7.40 -16.42 -0.17
C LYS A 405 -7.65 -17.35 1.02
N ASP A 406 -6.73 -18.28 1.31
CA ASP A 406 -6.89 -19.22 2.43
C ASP A 406 -6.89 -18.51 3.80
N ALA A 407 -6.07 -17.47 3.98
CA ALA A 407 -6.08 -16.64 5.17
C ALA A 407 -7.43 -15.89 5.32
N ILE A 408 -7.95 -15.32 4.24
CA ILE A 408 -9.25 -14.64 4.23
C ILE A 408 -10.39 -15.61 4.57
N LEU A 409 -10.38 -16.82 4.00
CA LEU A 409 -11.38 -17.84 4.31
C LEU A 409 -11.29 -18.27 5.79
N THR A 410 -10.09 -18.36 6.35
CA THR A 410 -9.87 -18.65 7.78
C THR A 410 -10.47 -17.57 8.67
N MET A 411 -10.35 -16.29 8.28
CA MET A 411 -11.03 -15.20 8.98
C MET A 411 -12.56 -15.38 8.91
N ILE A 412 -13.12 -15.58 7.72
CA ILE A 412 -14.56 -15.75 7.52
C ILE A 412 -15.10 -16.92 8.37
N GLU A 413 -14.39 -18.03 8.42
CA GLU A 413 -14.76 -19.20 9.22
C GLU A 413 -14.71 -18.93 10.74
N SER A 414 -13.87 -18.00 11.18
CA SER A 414 -13.74 -17.61 12.59
C SER A 414 -14.85 -16.67 13.02
N GLU A 415 -15.42 -15.90 12.11
CA GLU A 415 -16.51 -14.97 12.43
C GLU A 415 -17.84 -15.70 12.65
N PRO A 416 -18.63 -15.27 13.65
CA PRO A 416 -19.93 -15.88 13.90
C PRO A 416 -20.87 -15.69 12.72
N TYR A 417 -21.64 -16.71 12.39
CA TYR A 417 -22.70 -16.56 11.41
C TYR A 417 -23.63 -15.43 11.82
N GLY A 418 -24.02 -14.61 10.88
CA GLY A 418 -25.10 -13.65 11.06
C GLY A 418 -26.38 -14.41 11.38
N ASP A 419 -26.76 -14.45 12.66
CA ASP A 419 -28.03 -15.05 13.12
C ASP A 419 -29.20 -14.05 13.07
N GLY A 420 -28.97 -12.90 12.43
CA GLY A 420 -29.90 -11.79 12.33
C GLY A 420 -30.18 -11.05 13.62
N SER A 421 -29.72 -11.54 14.74
CA SER A 421 -29.92 -10.90 16.04
C SER A 421 -28.92 -9.78 16.31
N LYS A 422 -27.86 -9.67 15.50
CA LYS A 422 -26.75 -8.72 15.69
C LYS A 422 -26.57 -7.79 14.51
N VAL A 423 -27.47 -6.82 14.39
CA VAL A 423 -27.07 -5.56 13.78
C VAL A 423 -25.85 -5.07 14.56
N PRO A 424 -24.73 -4.78 13.92
CA PRO A 424 -23.55 -4.24 14.59
C PRO A 424 -23.93 -3.07 15.49
N ASP A 425 -23.35 -3.00 16.68
CA ASP A 425 -23.76 -2.00 17.68
C ASP A 425 -23.61 -0.56 17.18
N TYR A 426 -22.69 -0.30 16.25
CA TYR A 426 -22.53 1.02 15.62
C TYR A 426 -23.68 1.44 14.69
N MET A 427 -24.56 0.50 14.32
CA MET A 427 -25.75 0.79 13.50
C MET A 427 -27.05 0.90 14.33
N LYS A 428 -26.98 0.64 15.65
CA LYS A 428 -28.06 0.88 16.60
C LYS A 428 -28.04 2.34 17.06
#